data_7dc6ed7d620e811bd2073339aa128272
#
_entry.id   7dc6ed7d620e811bd2073339aa128272
#
_cell.length_a   1.000
_cell.length_b   1.000
_cell.length_c   1.000
_cell.angle_alpha   90.00
_cell.angle_beta   90.00
_cell.angle_gamma   90.00
#
_symmetry.space_group_name_H-M   'P 1'
#
loop_
_entity.id
_entity.type
_entity.pdbx_description
1 polymer ?
#
loop_
_entity_poly.entity_id
_entity_poly.type
_entity_poly.pdbx_seq_one_letter_code
_entity_poly.pdbx_strand_id
1 'polypeptide(L)'
;MTFLALAIIIKSCYYLNKGGMLLSKLSKGKEFISKYPLTFVNTYDQSALEARYQKAWDVARAVGEMLKTKYHASRVVVFGSLTKRDFFTPYSDIDLAAWGISDCYFKAISSISDLSQGFKIDLVDPTDCRPHIAEAIRREGVEI
;
A
#
# COMPACT_ATOMS: atom_id res chain seq x y z
N MET A 1 11.37 12.05 23.56
CA MET A 1 11.82 11.73 22.18
C MET A 1 10.76 12.22 21.22
N THR A 2 11.14 13.09 20.32
CA THR A 2 10.22 13.74 19.38
C THR A 2 9.81 12.75 18.27
N PHE A 3 8.57 12.85 17.79
CA PHE A 3 8.00 12.04 16.69
C PHE A 3 8.89 12.00 15.42
N LEU A 4 9.73 13.01 15.23
CA LEU A 4 10.68 13.10 14.11
C LEU A 4 11.82 12.08 14.21
N ALA A 5 12.29 11.76 15.42
CA ALA A 5 13.35 10.77 15.64
C ALA A 5 12.86 9.34 15.36
N LEU A 6 11.60 9.05 15.67
CA LEU A 6 10.97 7.75 15.40
C LEU A 6 10.78 7.52 13.89
N ALA A 7 10.38 8.55 13.15
CA ALA A 7 10.21 8.49 11.70
C ALA A 7 11.54 8.29 10.95
N ILE A 8 12.62 8.86 11.43
CA ILE A 8 13.97 8.69 10.85
C ILE A 8 14.49 7.28 11.13
N ILE A 9 14.24 6.74 12.31
CA ILE A 9 14.64 5.38 12.70
C ILE A 9 13.87 4.36 11.86
N ILE A 10 12.56 4.54 11.65
CA ILE A 10 11.74 3.65 10.83
C ILE A 10 12.19 3.70 9.36
N LYS A 11 12.46 4.87 8.78
CA LYS A 11 13.01 5.00 7.42
C LYS A 11 14.39 4.36 7.29
N SER A 12 15.26 4.50 8.28
CA SER A 12 16.60 3.89 8.26
C SER A 12 16.54 2.36 8.31
N CYS A 13 15.58 1.78 9.05
CA CYS A 13 15.37 0.32 9.10
C CYS A 13 14.82 -0.26 7.80
N TYR A 14 14.00 0.49 7.06
CA TYR A 14 13.48 0.08 5.76
C TYR A 14 14.59 -0.06 4.69
N TYR A 15 15.62 0.78 4.75
CA TYR A 15 16.77 0.71 3.82
C TYR A 15 17.77 -0.40 4.17
N LEU A 16 17.76 -0.90 5.41
CA LEU A 16 18.71 -1.91 5.87
C LEU A 16 18.37 -3.35 5.40
N ASN A 17 17.14 -3.58 4.95
CA ASN A 17 16.71 -4.93 4.53
C ASN A 17 17.02 -5.25 3.04
N LYS A 18 17.47 -4.28 2.25
CA LYS A 18 17.82 -4.47 0.82
C LYS A 18 19.28 -4.87 0.55
N GLY A 19 20.13 -5.02 1.56
CA GLY A 19 21.51 -5.42 1.33
C GLY A 19 22.25 -5.74 2.61
N GLY A 20 22.50 -6.99 2.85
CA GLY A 20 23.26 -7.48 4.01
C GLY A 20 24.69 -6.97 4.16
N MET A 21 25.07 -5.90 3.45
CA MET A 21 26.44 -5.38 3.42
C MET A 21 26.64 -4.04 4.15
N LEU A 22 25.59 -3.40 4.64
CA LEU A 22 25.70 -2.10 5.33
C LEU A 22 25.73 -2.19 6.87
N LEU A 23 25.32 -3.33 7.45
CA LEU A 23 25.31 -3.54 8.91
C LEU A 23 26.71 -3.59 9.54
N SER A 24 27.76 -3.83 8.75
CA SER A 24 29.13 -3.93 9.26
C SER A 24 29.77 -2.56 9.57
N LYS A 25 29.19 -1.45 9.10
CA LYS A 25 29.77 -0.09 9.26
C LYS A 25 29.15 0.75 10.38
N LEU A 26 28.08 0.28 11.03
CA LEU A 26 27.40 1.00 12.10
C LEU A 26 27.51 0.24 13.42
N SER A 27 28.59 0.50 14.16
CA SER A 27 28.77 -0.06 15.53
C SER A 27 27.59 0.24 16.46
N LYS A 28 26.95 1.41 16.33
CA LYS A 28 25.76 1.82 17.07
C LYS A 28 24.49 1.05 16.69
N GLY A 29 24.38 0.53 15.47
CA GLY A 29 23.23 -0.24 15.03
C GLY A 29 23.14 -1.63 15.69
N LYS A 30 24.28 -2.28 15.91
CA LYS A 30 24.34 -3.58 16.59
C LYS A 30 23.91 -3.50 18.06
N GLU A 31 24.28 -2.43 18.74
CA GLU A 31 23.93 -2.19 20.14
C GLU A 31 22.42 -1.91 20.29
N PHE A 32 21.81 -1.19 19.36
CA PHE A 32 20.37 -0.92 19.35
C PHE A 32 19.56 -2.18 19.08
N ILE A 33 19.94 -3.01 18.12
CA ILE A 33 19.29 -4.29 17.79
C ILE A 33 19.38 -5.25 18.99
N SER A 34 20.54 -5.30 19.67
CA SER A 34 20.72 -6.12 20.88
C SER A 34 19.83 -5.67 22.04
N LYS A 35 19.60 -4.35 22.16
CA LYS A 35 18.78 -3.77 23.24
C LYS A 35 17.27 -3.90 23.00
N TYR A 36 16.84 -3.95 21.73
CA TYR A 36 15.41 -4.02 21.36
C TYR A 36 15.16 -5.09 20.29
N PRO A 37 15.42 -6.36 20.56
CA PRO A 37 15.38 -7.44 19.56
C PRO A 37 13.99 -7.64 18.95
N LEU A 38 12.93 -7.38 19.70
CA LEU A 38 11.54 -7.58 19.25
C LEU A 38 11.03 -6.52 18.28
N THR A 39 11.73 -5.39 18.16
CA THR A 39 11.33 -4.28 17.27
C THR A 39 11.67 -4.55 15.81
N PHE A 40 12.53 -5.53 15.53
CA PHE A 40 13.08 -5.79 14.19
C PHE A 40 12.80 -7.19 13.65
N VAL A 41 12.12 -8.03 14.42
CA VAL A 41 11.70 -9.33 13.92
C VAL A 41 10.46 -9.12 13.05
N ASN A 42 10.57 -9.43 11.77
CA ASN A 42 9.40 -9.55 10.90
C ASN A 42 8.61 -10.78 11.37
N THR A 43 7.67 -10.55 12.29
CA THR A 43 6.88 -11.58 12.98
C THR A 43 5.73 -12.10 12.12
N TYR A 44 5.58 -11.60 10.89
CA TYR A 44 4.52 -12.05 10.00
C TYR A 44 4.89 -13.38 9.35
N ASP A 45 3.96 -14.31 9.37
CA ASP A 45 4.04 -15.49 8.53
C ASP A 45 4.12 -15.05 7.05
N GLN A 46 5.26 -15.28 6.43
CA GLN A 46 5.52 -14.88 5.05
C GLN A 46 4.58 -15.56 4.06
N SER A 47 4.18 -16.80 4.33
CA SER A 47 3.23 -17.53 3.50
C SER A 47 1.83 -16.92 3.58
N ALA A 48 1.37 -16.58 4.78
CA ALA A 48 0.10 -15.91 4.99
C ALA A 48 0.09 -14.49 4.38
N LEU A 49 1.21 -13.76 4.49
CA LEU A 49 1.37 -12.45 3.89
C LEU A 49 1.33 -12.51 2.35
N GLU A 50 1.98 -13.50 1.76
CA GLU A 50 1.95 -13.71 0.31
C GLU A 50 0.54 -14.05 -0.18
N ALA A 51 -0.16 -14.97 0.50
CA ALA A 51 -1.54 -15.31 0.18
C ALA A 51 -2.46 -14.08 0.27
N ARG A 52 -2.27 -13.23 1.30
CA ARG A 52 -3.01 -11.98 1.46
C ARG A 52 -2.68 -10.99 0.33
N TYR A 53 -1.43 -10.89 -0.08
CA TYR A 53 -1.00 -10.03 -1.17
C TYR A 53 -1.65 -10.41 -2.50
N GLN A 54 -1.66 -11.70 -2.84
CA GLN A 54 -2.32 -12.20 -4.04
C GLN A 54 -3.83 -11.93 -4.00
N LYS A 55 -4.46 -12.21 -2.86
CA LYS A 55 -5.89 -11.92 -2.65
C LYS A 55 -6.21 -10.43 -2.81
N ALA A 56 -5.34 -9.53 -2.33
CA ALA A 56 -5.53 -8.09 -2.50
C ALA A 56 -5.53 -7.67 -3.98
N TRP A 57 -4.64 -8.27 -4.79
CA TRP A 57 -4.64 -8.04 -6.24
C TRP A 57 -5.90 -8.58 -6.92
N ASP A 58 -6.40 -9.74 -6.51
CA ASP A 58 -7.65 -10.30 -7.07
C ASP A 58 -8.85 -9.41 -6.74
N VAL A 59 -8.94 -8.92 -5.52
CA VAL A 59 -9.96 -7.95 -5.10
C VAL A 59 -9.83 -6.63 -5.89
N ALA A 60 -8.62 -6.11 -6.04
CA ALA A 60 -8.38 -4.89 -6.81
C ALA A 60 -8.86 -5.01 -8.26
N ARG A 61 -8.55 -6.14 -8.92
CA ARG A 61 -9.01 -6.42 -10.29
C ARG A 61 -10.53 -6.55 -10.38
N ALA A 62 -11.16 -7.27 -9.45
CA ALA A 62 -12.61 -7.43 -9.42
C ALA A 62 -13.34 -6.08 -9.24
N VAL A 63 -12.82 -5.23 -8.36
CA VAL A 63 -13.34 -3.87 -8.16
C VAL A 63 -13.08 -3.02 -9.40
N GLY A 64 -11.91 -3.10 -10.00
CA GLY A 64 -11.57 -2.38 -11.23
C GLY A 64 -12.51 -2.73 -12.39
N GLU A 65 -12.79 -4.00 -12.58
CA GLU A 65 -13.76 -4.47 -13.58
C GLU A 65 -15.18 -3.96 -13.31
N MET A 66 -15.61 -4.00 -12.06
CA MET A 66 -16.92 -3.46 -11.66
C MET A 66 -16.99 -1.95 -11.91
N LEU A 67 -15.94 -1.19 -11.61
CA LEU A 67 -15.88 0.24 -11.88
C LEU A 67 -15.96 0.56 -13.38
N LYS A 68 -15.29 -0.22 -14.22
CA LYS A 68 -15.36 -0.07 -15.68
C LYS A 68 -16.70 -0.47 -16.26
N THR A 69 -17.26 -1.59 -15.85
CA THR A 69 -18.50 -2.15 -16.45
C THR A 69 -19.76 -1.48 -15.94
N LYS A 70 -19.87 -1.27 -14.63
CA LYS A 70 -21.09 -0.75 -13.99
C LYS A 70 -21.10 0.78 -13.90
N TYR A 71 -19.94 1.40 -13.69
CA TYR A 71 -19.81 2.84 -13.48
C TYR A 71 -19.11 3.58 -14.63
N HIS A 72 -18.76 2.85 -15.69
CA HIS A 72 -18.16 3.39 -16.91
C HIS A 72 -16.86 4.16 -16.67
N ALA A 73 -16.11 3.74 -15.63
CA ALA A 73 -14.77 4.29 -15.41
C ALA A 73 -13.93 4.14 -16.68
N SER A 74 -13.39 5.23 -17.18
CA SER A 74 -12.56 5.23 -18.39
C SER A 74 -11.19 4.62 -18.14
N ARG A 75 -10.72 4.69 -16.89
CA ARG A 75 -9.43 4.15 -16.45
C ARG A 75 -9.48 3.82 -14.98
N VAL A 76 -8.84 2.71 -14.57
CA VAL A 76 -8.66 2.34 -13.16
C VAL A 76 -7.20 1.98 -12.92
N VAL A 77 -6.61 2.49 -11.84
CA VAL A 77 -5.21 2.32 -11.48
C VAL A 77 -5.11 1.94 -10.01
N VAL A 78 -4.34 0.90 -9.71
CA VAL A 78 -3.90 0.56 -8.35
C VAL A 78 -2.65 1.38 -8.03
N PHE A 79 -2.55 1.93 -6.81
CA PHE A 79 -1.35 2.62 -6.37
C PHE A 79 -1.06 2.31 -4.88
N GLY A 80 -0.06 2.97 -4.29
CA GLY A 80 0.25 2.79 -2.88
C GLY A 80 0.99 1.49 -2.55
N SER A 81 0.72 0.92 -1.37
CA SER A 81 1.48 -0.22 -0.84
C SER A 81 1.32 -1.50 -1.66
N LEU A 82 0.17 -1.70 -2.31
CA LEU A 82 -0.10 -2.88 -3.12
C LEU A 82 0.80 -2.98 -4.35
N THR A 83 1.22 -1.84 -4.93
CA THR A 83 2.15 -1.82 -6.07
C THR A 83 3.61 -2.06 -5.68
N LYS A 84 3.90 -2.08 -4.38
CA LYS A 84 5.25 -2.25 -3.84
C LYS A 84 5.28 -3.39 -2.84
N ARG A 85 5.63 -4.59 -3.31
CA ARG A 85 5.62 -5.82 -2.51
C ARG A 85 6.32 -5.67 -1.15
N ASP A 86 7.45 -4.96 -1.12
CA ASP A 86 8.25 -4.76 0.10
C ASP A 86 7.56 -3.86 1.15
N PHE A 87 6.53 -3.11 0.74
CA PHE A 87 5.76 -2.20 1.61
C PHE A 87 4.39 -2.77 2.00
N PHE A 88 4.00 -3.89 1.39
CA PHE A 88 2.74 -4.54 1.72
C PHE A 88 2.84 -5.27 3.06
N THR A 89 1.87 -5.04 3.93
CA THR A 89 1.77 -5.60 5.28
C THR A 89 0.39 -6.25 5.49
N PRO A 90 0.18 -7.01 6.58
CA PRO A 90 -1.15 -7.53 6.91
C PRO A 90 -2.22 -6.46 7.13
N TYR A 91 -1.82 -5.22 7.34
CA TYR A 91 -2.71 -4.07 7.58
C TYR A 91 -2.83 -3.13 6.39
N SER A 92 -2.20 -3.48 5.27
CA SER A 92 -2.26 -2.66 4.06
C SER A 92 -3.68 -2.61 3.49
N ASP A 93 -4.07 -1.39 3.09
CA ASP A 93 -5.30 -1.11 2.36
C ASP A 93 -5.08 -1.30 0.85
N ILE A 94 -6.14 -1.27 0.08
CA ILE A 94 -6.12 -1.26 -1.39
C ILE A 94 -6.47 0.15 -1.85
N ASP A 95 -5.51 0.84 -2.46
CA ASP A 95 -5.68 2.19 -2.98
C ASP A 95 -5.96 2.15 -4.48
N LEU A 96 -7.12 2.65 -4.89
CA LEU A 96 -7.57 2.70 -6.28
C LEU A 96 -7.82 4.13 -6.73
N ALA A 97 -7.42 4.44 -7.94
CA ALA A 97 -7.76 5.66 -8.64
C ALA A 97 -8.62 5.34 -9.87
N ALA A 98 -9.75 6.04 -10.04
CA ALA A 98 -10.65 5.83 -11.16
C ALA A 98 -11.06 7.16 -11.79
N TRP A 99 -10.98 7.23 -13.11
CA TRP A 99 -11.39 8.39 -13.90
C TRP A 99 -12.79 8.21 -14.47
N GLY A 100 -13.52 9.30 -14.56
CA GLY A 100 -14.83 9.35 -15.21
C GLY A 100 -15.98 8.84 -14.34
N ILE A 101 -15.80 8.80 -13.02
CA ILE A 101 -16.83 8.34 -12.07
C ILE A 101 -17.39 9.43 -11.17
N SER A 102 -17.03 10.70 -11.39
CA SER A 102 -17.37 11.82 -10.49
C SER A 102 -18.88 11.89 -10.20
N ASP A 103 -19.73 11.70 -11.20
CA ASP A 103 -21.18 11.77 -11.06
C ASP A 103 -21.80 10.59 -10.27
N CYS A 104 -21.07 9.48 -10.18
CA CYS A 104 -21.53 8.25 -9.52
C CYS A 104 -20.61 7.79 -8.38
N TYR A 105 -19.68 8.62 -7.96
CA TYR A 105 -18.63 8.31 -7.00
C TYR A 105 -19.13 7.65 -5.71
N PHE A 106 -20.16 8.23 -5.06
CA PHE A 106 -20.70 7.66 -3.82
C PHE A 106 -21.41 6.32 -4.03
N LYS A 107 -22.05 6.11 -5.20
CA LYS A 107 -22.66 4.82 -5.54
C LYS A 107 -21.58 3.77 -5.79
N ALA A 108 -20.48 4.16 -6.41
CA ALA A 108 -19.33 3.29 -6.62
C ALA A 108 -18.71 2.84 -5.29
N ILE A 109 -18.48 3.74 -4.35
CA ILE A 109 -17.99 3.42 -3.00
C ILE A 109 -18.92 2.42 -2.29
N SER A 110 -20.23 2.62 -2.36
CA SER A 110 -21.19 1.70 -1.74
C SER A 110 -21.07 0.28 -2.31
N SER A 111 -20.93 0.15 -3.64
CA SER A 111 -20.78 -1.16 -4.29
C SER A 111 -19.41 -1.82 -4.04
N ILE A 112 -18.36 -1.04 -3.80
CA ILE A 112 -17.03 -1.56 -3.44
C ILE A 112 -17.08 -2.35 -2.14
N SER A 113 -17.88 -1.92 -1.17
CA SER A 113 -18.02 -2.60 0.13
C SER A 113 -18.43 -4.07 -0.02
N ASP A 114 -19.25 -4.40 -1.01
CA ASP A 114 -19.71 -5.77 -1.27
C ASP A 114 -18.59 -6.69 -1.79
N LEU A 115 -17.57 -6.11 -2.44
CA LEU A 115 -16.44 -6.83 -3.05
C LEU A 115 -15.18 -6.82 -2.18
N SER A 116 -15.17 -6.11 -1.07
CA SER A 116 -13.99 -5.81 -0.28
C SER A 116 -13.28 -7.02 0.34
N GLN A 117 -14.03 -8.10 0.62
CA GLN A 117 -13.53 -9.36 1.18
C GLN A 117 -12.63 -9.19 2.41
N GLY A 118 -12.91 -8.15 3.23
CA GLY A 118 -12.15 -7.84 4.44
C GLY A 118 -10.93 -6.92 4.23
N PHE A 119 -10.76 -6.37 3.03
CA PHE A 119 -9.83 -5.27 2.81
C PHE A 119 -10.53 -3.92 2.95
N LYS A 120 -9.85 -2.95 3.51
CA LYS A 120 -10.23 -1.56 3.34
C LYS A 120 -9.81 -1.13 1.93
N ILE A 121 -10.74 -0.50 1.21
CA ILE A 121 -10.50 -0.03 -0.15
C ILE A 121 -10.74 1.46 -0.19
N ASP A 122 -9.72 2.21 -0.52
CA ASP A 122 -9.77 3.65 -0.69
C ASP A 122 -9.85 3.99 -2.19
N LEU A 123 -10.96 4.61 -2.60
CA LEU A 123 -11.18 5.05 -3.98
C LEU A 123 -10.93 6.55 -4.08
N VAL A 124 -10.15 6.95 -5.07
CA VAL A 124 -9.81 8.35 -5.35
C VAL A 124 -10.25 8.73 -6.76
N ASP A 125 -10.85 9.91 -6.92
CA ASP A 125 -10.97 10.57 -8.21
C ASP A 125 -9.71 11.41 -8.46
N PRO A 126 -8.88 11.05 -9.46
CA PRO A 126 -7.63 11.78 -9.70
C PRO A 126 -7.82 13.21 -10.20
N THR A 127 -9.03 13.58 -10.63
CA THR A 127 -9.35 14.95 -11.06
C THR A 127 -9.55 15.90 -9.89
N ASP A 128 -9.82 15.37 -8.69
CA ASP A 128 -10.06 16.12 -7.46
C ASP A 128 -9.28 15.54 -6.27
N CYS A 129 -8.03 15.16 -6.47
CA CYS A 129 -7.19 14.62 -5.40
C CYS A 129 -6.05 15.57 -5.03
N ARG A 130 -5.48 15.33 -3.84
CA ARG A 130 -4.32 16.10 -3.37
C ARG A 130 -3.11 15.88 -4.27
N PRO A 131 -2.26 16.91 -4.51
CA PRO A 131 -1.12 16.82 -5.44
C PRO A 131 -0.16 15.64 -5.17
N HIS A 132 0.09 15.30 -3.91
CA HIS A 132 0.96 14.18 -3.57
C HIS A 132 0.36 12.82 -3.92
N ILE A 133 -0.98 12.70 -3.90
CA ILE A 133 -1.69 11.49 -4.33
C ILE A 133 -1.63 11.37 -5.87
N ALA A 134 -1.88 12.46 -6.59
CA ALA A 134 -1.75 12.49 -8.04
C ALA A 134 -0.33 12.10 -8.49
N GLU A 135 0.69 12.57 -7.79
CA GLU A 135 2.09 12.22 -8.07
C GLU A 135 2.37 10.73 -7.78
N ALA A 136 1.83 10.16 -6.69
CA ALA A 136 1.96 8.74 -6.38
C ALA A 136 1.30 7.87 -7.46
N ILE A 137 0.09 8.23 -7.91
CA ILE A 137 -0.62 7.53 -9.00
C ILE A 137 0.20 7.57 -10.28
N ARG A 138 0.77 8.74 -10.65
CA ARG A 138 1.57 8.91 -11.86
C ARG A 138 2.86 8.11 -11.84
N ARG A 139 3.55 8.06 -10.70
CA ARG A 139 4.89 7.48 -10.57
C ARG A 139 4.86 5.96 -10.41
N GLU A 140 3.91 5.42 -9.68
CA GLU A 140 3.90 4.03 -9.24
C GLU A 140 2.57 3.31 -9.48
N GLY A 141 1.63 3.96 -10.15
CA GLY A 141 0.33 3.38 -10.47
C GLY A 141 0.43 2.24 -11.49
N VAL A 142 -0.32 1.17 -11.25
CA VAL A 142 -0.47 0.02 -12.13
C VAL A 142 -1.90 -0.01 -12.65
N GLU A 143 -2.08 0.10 -13.95
CA GLU A 143 -3.39 0.05 -14.58
C GLU A 143 -3.95 -1.38 -14.58
N ILE A 144 -5.23 -1.50 -14.27
CA ILE A 144 -5.97 -2.75 -14.20
C ILE A 144 -7.26 -2.71 -15.00
#